data_35a33efb6b257ea0529dc69d134bd8ce
#
_entry.id   35a33efb6b257ea0529dc69d134bd8ce
#
_cell.length_a   1.000
_cell.length_b   1.000
_cell.length_c   1.000
_cell.angle_alpha   90.00
_cell.angle_beta   90.00
_cell.angle_gamma   90.00
#
_symmetry.space_group_name_H-M   'P 1'
#
loop_
_entity.id
_entity.type
_entity.pdbx_description
1 polymer ?
#
loop_
_entity_poly.entity_id
_entity_poly.type
_entity_poly.pdbx_seq_one_letter_code
_entity_poly.pdbx_strand_id
1 'polypeptide(L)'
;MKTQFSPEWRHWIKTNIDNGQDKDYIFNLLIDEGYSYDSIKEEMQFEPTPKHEFTSEWSEWIRTNIATGQDKNGLFKVLLTHGYAYDAIKQEMQFEPTVPLDELVDPFRSQPHSQSESSTSVAGTSLPEDDLFIPNAKRLGSDHFSIYKVEDFLNPEECGHVVSVIKSQLRPSELSSFESDTTFRTSKTCDLGDLEDPLIQDIDQRICRLLGIHESYSESIQGQYYEVGQEFKPHTDYFEEHEIENHDHGMGQRTFTVMIYLNSTDEGGITQFPRIDTEFNPQEGMAVIWSSLHNDGSPNTNSLHHAQPVLKGYKAIITKWFRSNSYLDNPPPMLFRQPNDYIPNYTKRGFDKAKLPQALVTKIQSFYATNLESQTTEDVPGDFIVNSDNSGMQSSVLVDLSSELREEIHEELKSMMEEWCGEELIPTFVYGIRSYQRGAVLKCHQDRHETHIISAIINVDQKVDEDWPLSIDDNYYRNHEVILKPGEIIFYEGGRLSHGRPTPLEGEFFANIFCHFKPRSYVPRQ
;
A
#
# COMPACT_ATOMS: atom_id res chain seq x y z
N MET A 1 -2.03 28.27 24.98
CA MET A 1 -3.30 28.20 24.22
C MET A 1 -3.31 29.27 23.15
N LYS A 2 -3.75 28.93 21.92
CA LYS A 2 -3.87 29.86 20.79
C LYS A 2 -5.10 30.79 21.05
N THR A 3 -4.94 32.10 20.88
CA THR A 3 -6.03 33.07 21.10
C THR A 3 -6.49 33.78 19.83
N GLN A 4 -5.89 33.50 18.68
CA GLN A 4 -6.26 34.09 17.40
C GLN A 4 -6.30 33.03 16.31
N PHE A 5 -7.34 33.07 15.49
CA PHE A 5 -7.51 32.18 14.33
C PHE A 5 -6.83 32.77 13.10
N SER A 6 -6.13 31.92 12.32
CA SER A 6 -5.66 32.29 11.00
C SER A 6 -6.84 32.46 10.02
N PRO A 7 -6.64 33.14 8.87
CA PRO A 7 -7.68 33.25 7.84
C PRO A 7 -8.20 31.90 7.36
N GLU A 8 -7.31 30.88 7.27
CA GLU A 8 -7.63 29.52 6.86
C GLU A 8 -8.54 28.84 7.89
N TRP A 9 -8.23 28.94 9.17
CA TRP A 9 -9.06 28.40 10.25
C TRP A 9 -10.44 29.08 10.31
N ARG A 10 -10.53 30.40 10.12
CA ARG A 10 -11.81 31.11 10.03
C ARG A 10 -12.64 30.65 8.86
N HIS A 11 -12.00 30.47 7.71
CA HIS A 11 -12.66 29.93 6.52
C HIS A 11 -13.18 28.49 6.78
N TRP A 12 -12.34 27.65 7.38
CA TRP A 12 -12.69 26.27 7.73
C TRP A 12 -13.88 26.20 8.69
N ILE A 13 -13.86 26.98 9.81
CA ILE A 13 -14.96 27.06 10.79
C ILE A 13 -16.25 27.44 10.07
N LYS A 14 -16.20 28.52 9.30
CA LYS A 14 -17.36 29.01 8.59
C LYS A 14 -17.93 27.98 7.61
N THR A 15 -17.08 27.38 6.79
CA THR A 15 -17.48 26.38 5.79
C THR A 15 -18.15 25.17 6.44
N ASN A 16 -17.60 24.67 7.56
CA ASN A 16 -18.18 23.52 8.26
C ASN A 16 -19.52 23.86 8.93
N ILE A 17 -19.66 25.05 9.51
CA ILE A 17 -20.93 25.52 10.05
C ILE A 17 -21.97 25.69 8.94
N ASP A 18 -21.59 26.29 7.81
CA ASP A 18 -22.47 26.51 6.66
C ASP A 18 -22.93 25.18 6.01
N ASN A 19 -22.09 24.15 6.05
CA ASN A 19 -22.39 22.79 5.59
C ASN A 19 -23.21 21.96 6.61
N GLY A 20 -23.60 22.54 7.75
CA GLY A 20 -24.46 21.90 8.74
C GLY A 20 -23.75 20.93 9.68
N GLN A 21 -22.42 21.01 9.78
CA GLN A 21 -21.66 20.26 10.77
C GLN A 21 -22.10 20.63 12.19
N ASP A 22 -22.05 19.65 13.10
CA ASP A 22 -22.39 19.84 14.49
C ASP A 22 -21.44 20.86 15.15
N LYS A 23 -22.02 21.91 15.75
CA LYS A 23 -21.22 22.97 16.36
C LYS A 23 -20.50 22.55 17.64
N ASP A 24 -21.07 21.62 18.41
CA ASP A 24 -20.40 21.06 19.61
C ASP A 24 -19.16 20.28 19.16
N TYR A 25 -19.26 19.53 18.06
CA TYR A 25 -18.12 18.82 17.45
C TYR A 25 -17.02 19.80 17.00
N ILE A 26 -17.38 20.86 16.23
CA ILE A 26 -16.41 21.86 15.77
C ILE A 26 -15.74 22.54 16.97
N PHE A 27 -16.49 22.87 18.00
CA PHE A 27 -15.99 23.51 19.21
C PHE A 27 -14.96 22.64 19.93
N ASN A 28 -15.27 21.37 20.15
CA ASN A 28 -14.36 20.43 20.80
C ASN A 28 -13.09 20.20 19.97
N LEU A 29 -13.21 20.08 18.65
CA LEU A 29 -12.06 19.96 17.75
C LEU A 29 -11.12 21.17 17.87
N LEU A 30 -11.65 22.38 17.97
CA LEU A 30 -10.84 23.59 18.14
C LEU A 30 -10.18 23.68 19.53
N ILE A 31 -10.82 23.14 20.57
CA ILE A 31 -10.17 22.94 21.88
C ILE A 31 -8.98 21.99 21.73
N ASP A 32 -9.16 20.89 20.99
CA ASP A 32 -8.12 19.89 20.75
C ASP A 32 -6.95 20.45 19.94
N GLU A 33 -7.22 21.35 19.02
CA GLU A 33 -6.20 22.11 18.28
C GLU A 33 -5.49 23.17 19.14
N GLY A 34 -5.81 23.26 20.44
CA GLY A 34 -5.13 24.13 21.40
C GLY A 34 -5.60 25.59 21.39
N TYR A 35 -6.75 25.88 20.79
CA TYR A 35 -7.38 27.20 20.93
C TYR A 35 -8.03 27.35 22.28
N SER A 36 -8.06 28.61 22.80
CA SER A 36 -8.73 28.88 24.08
C SER A 36 -10.26 28.83 23.93
N TYR A 37 -10.94 28.35 24.95
CA TYR A 37 -12.41 28.29 25.00
C TYR A 37 -13.07 29.62 24.60
N ASP A 38 -12.60 30.74 25.19
CA ASP A 38 -13.13 32.06 24.91
C ASP A 38 -12.94 32.49 23.45
N SER A 39 -11.78 32.18 22.86
CA SER A 39 -11.51 32.51 21.45
C SER A 39 -12.40 31.71 20.49
N ILE A 40 -12.65 30.45 20.81
CA ILE A 40 -13.55 29.60 20.00
C ILE A 40 -14.98 30.11 20.12
N LYS A 41 -15.43 30.38 21.33
CA LYS A 41 -16.76 30.92 21.61
C LYS A 41 -17.00 32.23 20.86
N GLU A 42 -16.01 33.13 20.86
CA GLU A 42 -16.08 34.41 20.15
C GLU A 42 -16.12 34.20 18.62
N GLU A 43 -15.23 33.37 18.07
CA GLU A 43 -15.15 33.13 16.62
C GLU A 43 -16.38 32.41 16.08
N MET A 44 -16.85 31.35 16.76
CA MET A 44 -18.01 30.57 16.32
C MET A 44 -19.35 31.22 16.68
N GLN A 45 -19.38 32.24 17.53
CA GLN A 45 -20.61 32.81 18.15
C GLN A 45 -21.50 31.68 18.71
N PHE A 46 -20.86 30.71 19.38
CA PHE A 46 -21.51 29.51 19.88
C PHE A 46 -20.88 29.08 21.22
N GLU A 47 -21.71 28.56 22.12
CA GLU A 47 -21.29 27.96 23.38
C GLU A 47 -21.91 26.56 23.49
N PRO A 48 -21.09 25.51 23.71
CA PRO A 48 -21.61 24.15 23.87
C PRO A 48 -22.61 24.06 25.04
N THR A 49 -23.62 23.22 24.88
CA THR A 49 -24.56 22.92 25.96
C THR A 49 -23.90 21.91 26.92
N PRO A 50 -23.65 22.27 28.20
CA PRO A 50 -23.00 21.34 29.13
C PRO A 50 -23.84 20.09 29.37
N LYS A 51 -23.21 18.92 29.39
CA LYS A 51 -23.82 17.63 29.73
C LYS A 51 -23.98 17.54 31.25
N HIS A 52 -25.19 17.25 31.75
CA HIS A 52 -25.47 17.13 33.17
C HIS A 52 -25.65 15.71 33.67
N GLU A 53 -25.79 14.73 32.79
CA GLU A 53 -25.99 13.34 33.13
C GLU A 53 -24.85 12.46 32.54
N PHE A 54 -24.31 11.58 33.36
CA PHE A 54 -23.30 10.61 32.96
C PHE A 54 -23.95 9.34 32.46
N THR A 55 -23.41 8.78 31.39
CA THR A 55 -23.75 7.40 30.99
C THR A 55 -23.17 6.40 32.00
N SER A 56 -23.70 5.18 32.00
CA SER A 56 -23.17 4.09 32.85
C SER A 56 -21.67 3.87 32.65
N GLU A 57 -21.20 4.00 31.41
CA GLU A 57 -19.82 3.82 31.02
C GLU A 57 -18.91 4.93 31.58
N TRP A 58 -19.32 6.19 31.47
CA TRP A 58 -18.58 7.29 32.07
C TRP A 58 -18.53 7.21 33.60
N SER A 59 -19.62 6.81 34.25
CA SER A 59 -19.62 6.57 35.69
C SER A 59 -18.71 5.41 36.10
N GLU A 60 -18.60 4.36 35.25
CA GLU A 60 -17.67 3.27 35.48
C GLU A 60 -16.22 3.68 35.22
N TRP A 61 -15.95 4.43 34.15
CA TRP A 61 -14.64 5.01 33.86
C TRP A 61 -14.12 5.87 35.01
N ILE A 62 -14.96 6.78 35.54
CA ILE A 62 -14.62 7.61 36.70
C ILE A 62 -14.23 6.76 37.90
N ARG A 63 -15.05 5.75 38.23
CA ARG A 63 -14.81 4.87 39.38
C ARG A 63 -13.52 4.06 39.22
N THR A 64 -13.27 3.54 38.03
CA THR A 64 -12.10 2.74 37.73
C THR A 64 -10.82 3.58 37.86
N ASN A 65 -10.79 4.77 37.26
CA ASN A 65 -9.61 5.63 37.30
C ASN A 65 -9.33 6.17 38.73
N ILE A 66 -10.36 6.50 39.50
CA ILE A 66 -10.19 6.84 40.90
C ILE A 66 -9.66 5.63 41.72
N ALA A 67 -10.15 4.43 41.46
CA ALA A 67 -9.71 3.21 42.16
C ALA A 67 -8.25 2.82 41.82
N THR A 68 -7.80 3.11 40.61
CA THR A 68 -6.41 2.89 40.17
C THR A 68 -5.45 3.99 40.61
N GLY A 69 -5.93 5.02 41.30
CA GLY A 69 -5.11 6.07 41.91
C GLY A 69 -4.75 7.23 40.98
N GLN A 70 -5.46 7.39 39.88
CA GLN A 70 -5.28 8.54 38.97
C GLN A 70 -5.59 9.88 39.70
N ASP A 71 -4.89 10.93 39.28
CA ASP A 71 -5.09 12.26 39.84
C ASP A 71 -6.52 12.79 39.57
N LYS A 72 -7.25 13.04 40.63
CA LYS A 72 -8.64 13.53 40.53
C LYS A 72 -8.77 14.90 39.88
N ASN A 73 -7.78 15.80 40.03
CA ASN A 73 -7.78 17.08 39.32
C ASN A 73 -7.67 16.86 37.81
N GLY A 74 -6.82 15.92 37.40
CA GLY A 74 -6.67 15.51 36.01
C GLY A 74 -7.94 14.91 35.44
N LEU A 75 -8.55 13.93 36.14
CA LEU A 75 -9.83 13.34 35.74
C LEU A 75 -10.95 14.39 35.59
N PHE A 76 -10.97 15.35 36.50
CA PHE A 76 -11.92 16.47 36.44
C PHE A 76 -11.74 17.31 35.17
N LYS A 77 -10.46 17.54 34.77
CA LYS A 77 -10.13 18.24 33.52
C LYS A 77 -10.62 17.49 32.30
N VAL A 78 -10.41 16.17 32.26
CA VAL A 78 -10.90 15.32 31.16
C VAL A 78 -12.40 15.47 30.96
N LEU A 79 -13.16 15.38 32.06
CA LEU A 79 -14.62 15.46 32.01
C LEU A 79 -15.12 16.85 31.57
N LEU A 80 -14.45 17.92 32.01
CA LEU A 80 -14.73 19.28 31.51
C LEU A 80 -14.47 19.39 30.00
N THR A 81 -13.38 18.80 29.53
CA THR A 81 -13.02 18.77 28.10
C THR A 81 -14.05 18.02 27.28
N HIS A 82 -14.66 16.96 27.84
CA HIS A 82 -15.75 16.21 27.21
C HIS A 82 -17.12 16.89 27.34
N GLY A 83 -17.16 18.15 27.79
CA GLY A 83 -18.36 18.98 27.82
C GLY A 83 -19.31 18.70 28.98
N TYR A 84 -18.86 17.99 30.01
CA TYR A 84 -19.67 17.85 31.22
C TYR A 84 -19.67 19.13 32.06
N ALA A 85 -20.84 19.44 32.64
CA ALA A 85 -20.99 20.58 33.51
C ALA A 85 -20.19 20.42 34.81
N TYR A 86 -19.54 21.47 35.26
CA TYR A 86 -18.74 21.49 36.49
C TYR A 86 -19.45 20.85 37.69
N ASP A 87 -20.71 21.27 37.94
CA ASP A 87 -21.50 20.77 39.07
C ASP A 87 -21.85 19.28 38.91
N ALA A 88 -22.09 18.82 37.69
CA ALA A 88 -22.35 17.40 37.41
C ALA A 88 -21.09 16.53 37.68
N ILE A 89 -19.91 16.99 37.24
CA ILE A 89 -18.63 16.32 37.49
C ILE A 89 -18.38 16.27 39.02
N LYS A 90 -18.52 17.40 39.71
CA LYS A 90 -18.34 17.49 41.16
C LYS A 90 -19.24 16.50 41.90
N GLN A 91 -20.49 16.38 41.48
CA GLN A 91 -21.46 15.45 42.09
C GLN A 91 -21.07 13.98 41.80
N GLU A 92 -20.72 13.63 40.57
CA GLU A 92 -20.39 12.26 40.18
C GLU A 92 -19.09 11.78 40.81
N MET A 93 -18.03 12.60 40.78
CA MET A 93 -16.74 12.29 41.37
C MET A 93 -16.71 12.42 42.88
N GLN A 94 -17.70 13.09 43.51
CA GLN A 94 -17.67 13.53 44.90
C GLN A 94 -16.35 14.22 45.26
N PHE A 95 -15.88 15.07 44.35
CA PHE A 95 -14.60 15.74 44.43
C PHE A 95 -14.71 17.15 43.86
N GLU A 96 -14.00 18.08 44.45
CA GLU A 96 -13.85 19.46 43.98
C GLU A 96 -12.37 19.70 43.70
N PRO A 97 -12.00 20.26 42.54
CA PRO A 97 -10.61 20.50 42.21
C PRO A 97 -9.90 21.27 43.31
N THR A 98 -8.68 20.84 43.62
CA THR A 98 -7.84 21.50 44.66
C THR A 98 -6.95 22.60 44.09
N VAL A 99 -6.97 22.78 42.76
CA VAL A 99 -6.26 23.81 42.00
C VAL A 99 -7.26 24.61 41.15
N PRO A 100 -6.94 25.85 40.75
CA PRO A 100 -7.77 26.66 39.85
C PRO A 100 -8.03 25.92 38.51
N LEU A 101 -9.17 26.17 37.85
CA LEU A 101 -9.59 25.50 36.64
C LEU A 101 -8.61 25.67 35.47
N ASP A 102 -7.93 26.79 35.39
CA ASP A 102 -6.90 27.09 34.38
C ASP A 102 -5.57 26.38 34.65
N GLU A 103 -5.36 25.90 35.86
CA GLU A 103 -4.21 25.09 36.26
C GLU A 103 -4.47 23.58 36.22
N LEU A 104 -5.72 23.16 35.93
CA LEU A 104 -6.05 21.74 35.76
C LEU A 104 -5.36 21.19 34.52
N VAL A 105 -4.61 20.13 34.71
CA VAL A 105 -3.91 19.41 33.65
C VAL A 105 -4.64 18.11 33.37
N ASP A 106 -4.93 17.85 32.10
CA ASP A 106 -5.42 16.55 31.64
C ASP A 106 -4.26 15.55 31.75
N PRO A 107 -4.37 14.50 32.60
CA PRO A 107 -3.29 13.55 32.79
C PRO A 107 -3.07 12.68 31.56
N PHE A 108 -4.01 12.70 30.61
CA PHE A 108 -3.97 11.96 29.36
C PHE A 108 -3.62 12.85 28.15
N ARG A 109 -3.36 14.16 28.39
CA ARG A 109 -2.88 15.11 27.36
C ARG A 109 -1.47 15.60 27.67
N SER A 110 -0.56 15.39 26.73
CA SER A 110 0.79 15.96 26.76
C SER A 110 0.73 17.48 26.64
N GLN A 111 1.46 18.20 27.51
CA GLN A 111 1.64 19.64 27.39
C GLN A 111 2.42 20.00 26.11
N PRO A 112 2.13 21.14 25.44
CA PRO A 112 3.00 21.61 24.36
C PRO A 112 4.38 21.90 24.94
N HIS A 113 5.39 21.18 24.48
CA HIS A 113 6.76 21.30 24.95
C HIS A 113 7.31 22.71 24.83
N SER A 114 7.57 23.34 25.98
CA SER A 114 8.65 24.31 26.10
C SER A 114 9.96 23.52 26.09
N GLN A 115 10.88 23.90 25.21
CA GLN A 115 12.21 23.31 25.06
C GLN A 115 12.90 23.12 26.43
N SER A 116 13.10 21.88 26.84
CA SER A 116 14.16 21.46 27.74
C SER A 116 14.51 20.00 27.49
N GLU A 117 15.79 19.77 27.43
CA GLU A 117 16.50 18.58 27.00
C GLU A 117 16.16 17.29 27.75
N SER A 118 16.27 16.17 27.00
CA SER A 118 16.41 14.77 27.43
C SER A 118 15.19 14.06 28.03
N SER A 119 14.32 13.60 27.17
CA SER A 119 13.65 12.30 27.36
C SER A 119 13.73 11.56 26.03
N THR A 120 14.20 10.31 26.09
CA THR A 120 14.22 9.39 24.96
C THR A 120 12.79 9.13 24.50
N SER A 121 12.29 9.98 23.59
CA SER A 121 11.11 9.68 22.83
C SER A 121 11.41 8.41 22.03
N VAL A 122 10.56 7.41 22.12
CA VAL A 122 10.54 6.29 21.18
C VAL A 122 10.09 6.87 19.84
N ALA A 123 11.00 7.54 19.15
CA ALA A 123 10.83 7.90 17.77
C ALA A 123 10.81 6.59 16.99
N GLY A 124 9.63 6.15 16.60
CA GLY A 124 9.50 5.07 15.63
C GLY A 124 10.29 5.46 14.39
N THR A 125 11.05 4.52 13.83
CA THR A 125 11.76 4.74 12.57
C THR A 125 10.69 4.93 11.50
N SER A 126 10.36 6.17 11.17
CA SER A 126 9.53 6.49 10.01
C SER A 126 10.42 6.37 8.78
N LEU A 127 9.89 5.78 7.71
CA LEU A 127 10.52 5.90 6.39
C LEU A 127 10.31 7.34 5.92
N PRO A 128 11.36 8.06 5.52
CA PRO A 128 11.21 9.33 4.85
C PRO A 128 10.30 9.13 3.62
N GLU A 129 9.32 10.03 3.42
CA GLU A 129 8.45 9.97 2.22
C GLU A 129 9.24 9.97 0.91
N ASP A 130 10.42 10.60 0.91
CA ASP A 130 11.33 10.66 -0.24
C ASP A 130 11.91 9.28 -0.63
N ASP A 131 11.90 8.30 0.29
CA ASP A 131 12.36 6.94 0.03
C ASP A 131 11.22 6.02 -0.42
N LEU A 132 9.97 6.47 -0.31
CA LEU A 132 8.81 5.69 -0.71
C LEU A 132 8.59 5.79 -2.23
N PHE A 133 8.91 4.73 -2.94
CA PHE A 133 8.59 4.59 -4.36
C PHE A 133 7.44 3.59 -4.52
N ILE A 134 6.28 4.04 -4.97
CA ILE A 134 5.11 3.18 -5.21
C ILE A 134 4.86 3.08 -6.71
N PRO A 135 5.08 1.90 -7.31
CA PRO A 135 4.84 1.69 -8.74
C PRO A 135 3.36 1.91 -9.11
N ASN A 136 3.12 2.40 -10.31
CA ASN A 136 1.77 2.70 -10.83
C ASN A 136 0.98 3.73 -10.02
N ALA A 137 1.56 4.36 -9.01
CA ALA A 137 0.86 5.29 -8.16
C ALA A 137 0.81 6.70 -8.76
N LYS A 138 -0.36 7.31 -8.64
CA LYS A 138 -0.52 8.76 -8.79
C LYS A 138 -0.41 9.39 -7.41
N ARG A 139 0.63 10.21 -7.19
CA ARG A 139 0.76 11.00 -5.97
C ARG A 139 -0.23 12.17 -6.00
N LEU A 140 -0.93 12.34 -4.91
CA LEU A 140 -1.89 13.41 -4.63
C LEU A 140 -1.51 14.05 -3.29
N GLY A 141 -2.15 15.17 -2.95
CA GLY A 141 -1.91 15.86 -1.67
C GLY A 141 -0.95 17.05 -1.81
N SER A 142 -0.31 17.42 -0.71
CA SER A 142 0.57 18.59 -0.60
C SER A 142 2.01 18.16 -0.28
N ASP A 143 2.92 19.14 -0.20
CA ASP A 143 4.31 18.90 0.23
C ASP A 143 4.42 18.39 1.68
N HIS A 144 3.36 18.54 2.48
CA HIS A 144 3.32 18.15 3.89
C HIS A 144 2.57 16.83 4.15
N PHE A 145 1.87 16.30 3.15
CA PHE A 145 1.14 15.05 3.24
C PHE A 145 0.91 14.45 1.85
N SER A 146 1.43 13.26 1.63
CA SER A 146 1.27 12.54 0.38
C SER A 146 0.24 11.43 0.50
N ILE A 147 -0.68 11.41 -0.45
CA ILE A 147 -1.58 10.29 -0.70
C ILE A 147 -1.22 9.70 -2.06
N TYR A 148 -1.17 8.39 -2.13
CA TYR A 148 -0.92 7.67 -3.37
C TYR A 148 -2.17 6.90 -3.77
N LYS A 149 -2.55 7.01 -5.04
CA LYS A 149 -3.66 6.28 -5.64
C LYS A 149 -3.09 5.30 -6.66
N VAL A 150 -3.44 4.02 -6.52
CA VAL A 150 -3.13 2.96 -7.50
C VAL A 150 -4.45 2.41 -8.03
N GLU A 151 -4.71 2.62 -9.32
CA GLU A 151 -5.91 2.08 -9.98
C GLU A 151 -5.70 0.61 -10.33
N ASP A 152 -6.78 -0.19 -10.29
CA ASP A 152 -6.81 -1.60 -10.69
C ASP A 152 -5.78 -2.50 -9.97
N PHE A 153 -5.39 -2.14 -8.73
CA PHE A 153 -4.48 -2.98 -7.94
C PHE A 153 -5.03 -4.39 -7.71
N LEU A 154 -6.33 -4.50 -7.46
CA LEU A 154 -7.06 -5.77 -7.53
C LEU A 154 -7.93 -5.81 -8.80
N ASN A 155 -8.06 -6.99 -9.39
CA ASN A 155 -9.00 -7.20 -10.46
C ASN A 155 -10.41 -7.55 -9.92
N PRO A 156 -11.47 -7.52 -10.75
CA PRO A 156 -12.83 -7.80 -10.29
C PRO A 156 -13.04 -9.21 -9.70
N GLU A 157 -12.30 -10.22 -10.16
CA GLU A 157 -12.38 -11.58 -9.64
C GLU A 157 -11.81 -11.66 -8.21
N GLU A 158 -10.65 -11.03 -8.00
CA GLU A 158 -10.02 -10.89 -6.67
C GLU A 158 -10.94 -10.13 -5.72
N CYS A 159 -11.49 -9.00 -6.15
CA CYS A 159 -12.44 -8.21 -5.36
C CYS A 159 -13.68 -9.03 -4.97
N GLY A 160 -14.28 -9.72 -5.93
CA GLY A 160 -15.46 -10.55 -5.71
C GLY A 160 -15.21 -11.68 -4.72
N HIS A 161 -14.06 -12.36 -4.82
CA HIS A 161 -13.64 -13.41 -3.89
C HIS A 161 -13.51 -12.85 -2.47
N VAL A 162 -12.73 -11.79 -2.27
CA VAL A 162 -12.52 -11.19 -0.95
C VAL A 162 -13.83 -10.69 -0.33
N VAL A 163 -14.72 -10.08 -1.11
CA VAL A 163 -16.06 -9.68 -0.63
C VAL A 163 -16.86 -10.89 -0.14
N SER A 164 -16.78 -12.01 -0.86
CA SER A 164 -17.47 -13.25 -0.46
C SER A 164 -16.96 -13.78 0.88
N VAL A 165 -15.63 -13.79 1.05
CA VAL A 165 -14.99 -14.21 2.30
C VAL A 165 -15.39 -13.28 3.45
N ILE A 166 -15.28 -11.95 3.27
CA ILE A 166 -15.69 -10.96 4.28
C ILE A 166 -17.14 -11.24 4.73
N LYS A 167 -18.07 -11.35 3.79
CA LYS A 167 -19.50 -11.57 4.10
C LYS A 167 -19.77 -12.85 4.91
N SER A 168 -18.95 -13.86 4.75
CA SER A 168 -19.10 -15.12 5.47
C SER A 168 -18.65 -15.06 6.94
N GLN A 169 -17.86 -14.04 7.35
CA GLN A 169 -17.19 -13.97 8.64
C GLN A 169 -17.29 -12.60 9.32
N LEU A 170 -18.36 -11.84 9.03
CA LEU A 170 -18.55 -10.52 9.60
C LEU A 170 -18.81 -10.55 11.12
N ARG A 171 -18.09 -9.69 11.84
CA ARG A 171 -18.36 -9.33 13.23
C ARG A 171 -18.52 -7.80 13.34
N PRO A 172 -19.21 -7.27 14.39
CA PRO A 172 -19.21 -5.84 14.65
C PRO A 172 -17.77 -5.32 14.79
N SER A 173 -17.49 -4.13 14.23
CA SER A 173 -16.17 -3.51 14.37
C SER A 173 -15.96 -3.00 15.79
N GLU A 174 -14.74 -3.17 16.29
CA GLU A 174 -14.28 -2.62 17.55
C GLU A 174 -13.45 -1.37 17.29
N LEU A 175 -13.41 -0.47 18.25
CA LEU A 175 -12.54 0.72 18.25
C LEU A 175 -11.28 0.42 19.05
N SER A 176 -10.14 0.96 18.61
CA SER A 176 -8.89 0.95 19.40
C SER A 176 -8.96 1.91 20.59
N SER A 177 -9.81 2.92 20.51
CA SER A 177 -10.03 3.90 21.59
C SER A 177 -11.17 3.47 22.51
N PHE A 178 -11.11 3.90 23.77
CA PHE A 178 -12.17 3.72 24.76
C PHE A 178 -13.41 4.61 24.49
N GLU A 179 -13.63 5.02 23.25
CA GLU A 179 -14.82 5.79 22.91
C GLU A 179 -16.07 4.93 23.06
N SER A 180 -16.94 5.34 23.98
CA SER A 180 -18.23 4.69 24.25
C SER A 180 -19.30 5.00 23.19
N ASP A 181 -18.97 5.79 22.16
CA ASP A 181 -19.89 6.11 21.07
C ASP A 181 -20.01 4.94 20.10
N THR A 182 -20.97 4.07 20.31
CA THR A 182 -21.30 2.96 19.39
C THR A 182 -21.69 3.45 18.00
N THR A 183 -21.90 4.75 17.79
CA THR A 183 -22.19 5.36 16.49
C THR A 183 -20.93 5.88 15.80
N PHE A 184 -19.75 5.82 16.45
CA PHE A 184 -18.49 6.31 15.89
C PHE A 184 -18.00 5.45 14.73
N ARG A 185 -18.06 4.13 14.88
CA ARG A 185 -17.77 3.15 13.83
C ARG A 185 -18.89 2.12 13.76
N THR A 186 -19.71 2.20 12.72
CA THR A 186 -20.89 1.35 12.55
C THR A 186 -20.68 0.20 11.54
N SER A 187 -19.48 0.13 10.94
CA SER A 187 -19.10 -0.94 10.02
C SER A 187 -19.02 -2.33 10.70
N LYS A 188 -18.90 -3.35 9.88
CA LYS A 188 -18.57 -4.72 10.29
C LYS A 188 -17.17 -5.07 9.84
N THR A 189 -16.46 -5.90 10.60
CA THR A 189 -15.06 -6.27 10.37
C THR A 189 -14.94 -7.79 10.18
N CYS A 190 -13.94 -8.19 9.41
CA CYS A 190 -13.47 -9.56 9.26
C CYS A 190 -11.93 -9.55 9.33
N ASP A 191 -11.34 -10.40 10.17
CA ASP A 191 -9.89 -10.57 10.29
C ASP A 191 -9.42 -11.56 9.23
N LEU A 192 -9.07 -11.02 8.06
CA LEU A 192 -8.71 -11.81 6.88
C LEU A 192 -7.37 -12.52 7.02
N GLY A 193 -6.42 -11.91 7.76
CA GLY A 193 -5.08 -12.48 7.92
C GLY A 193 -5.03 -13.77 8.73
N ASP A 194 -6.09 -14.09 9.47
CA ASP A 194 -6.21 -15.34 10.24
C ASP A 194 -6.73 -16.51 9.38
N LEU A 195 -7.04 -16.24 8.11
CA LEU A 195 -7.62 -17.22 7.21
C LEU A 195 -6.55 -17.92 6.35
N GLU A 196 -6.67 -19.24 6.20
CA GLU A 196 -5.86 -20.03 5.28
C GLU A 196 -6.39 -19.92 3.83
N ASP A 197 -6.56 -18.68 3.32
CA ASP A 197 -6.99 -18.41 1.95
C ASP A 197 -5.79 -17.99 1.09
N PRO A 198 -5.39 -18.78 0.07
CA PRO A 198 -4.20 -18.50 -0.72
C PRO A 198 -4.25 -17.17 -1.47
N LEU A 199 -5.44 -16.72 -1.92
CA LEU A 199 -5.58 -15.44 -2.61
C LEU A 199 -5.40 -14.27 -1.64
N ILE A 200 -5.96 -14.37 -0.43
CA ILE A 200 -5.80 -13.34 0.59
C ILE A 200 -4.32 -13.24 1.01
N GLN A 201 -3.64 -14.36 1.18
CA GLN A 201 -2.19 -14.38 1.47
C GLN A 201 -1.37 -13.75 0.34
N ASP A 202 -1.70 -14.05 -0.92
CA ASP A 202 -1.05 -13.42 -2.08
C ASP A 202 -1.28 -11.90 -2.08
N ILE A 203 -2.53 -11.44 -1.87
CA ILE A 203 -2.85 -10.01 -1.80
C ILE A 203 -2.07 -9.34 -0.67
N ASP A 204 -1.96 -9.96 0.49
CA ASP A 204 -1.21 -9.45 1.64
C ASP A 204 0.28 -9.23 1.29
N GLN A 205 0.91 -10.21 0.67
CA GLN A 205 2.30 -10.11 0.20
C GLN A 205 2.48 -9.06 -0.90
N ARG A 206 1.53 -8.96 -1.83
CA ARG A 206 1.56 -7.94 -2.90
C ARG A 206 1.47 -6.52 -2.33
N ILE A 207 0.70 -6.29 -1.26
CA ILE A 207 0.66 -5.00 -0.57
C ILE A 207 2.03 -4.68 0.03
N CYS A 208 2.69 -5.64 0.66
CA CYS A 208 4.04 -5.45 1.20
C CYS A 208 5.06 -5.13 0.09
N ARG A 209 5.02 -5.85 -1.03
CA ARG A 209 5.85 -5.60 -2.22
C ARG A 209 5.57 -4.23 -2.84
N LEU A 210 4.31 -3.78 -2.86
CA LEU A 210 3.92 -2.48 -3.40
C LEU A 210 4.60 -1.33 -2.66
N LEU A 211 4.69 -1.40 -1.33
CA LEU A 211 5.40 -0.41 -0.52
C LEU A 211 6.90 -0.70 -0.42
N GLY A 212 7.33 -1.93 -0.67
CA GLY A 212 8.69 -2.41 -0.42
C GLY A 212 9.03 -2.52 1.07
N ILE A 213 8.01 -2.67 1.91
CA ILE A 213 8.15 -2.85 3.37
C ILE A 213 8.01 -4.34 3.70
N HIS A 214 8.95 -4.86 4.48
CA HIS A 214 8.94 -6.27 4.89
C HIS A 214 7.70 -6.60 5.72
N GLU A 215 7.08 -7.74 5.47
CA GLU A 215 5.83 -8.18 6.11
C GLU A 215 5.86 -8.14 7.64
N SER A 216 7.04 -8.39 8.24
CA SER A 216 7.19 -8.35 9.70
C SER A 216 6.98 -6.97 10.34
N TYR A 217 6.86 -5.93 9.53
CA TYR A 217 6.51 -4.57 9.95
C TYR A 217 5.05 -4.23 9.67
N SER A 218 4.17 -5.21 9.54
CA SER A 218 2.76 -4.97 9.25
C SER A 218 1.82 -5.75 10.16
N GLU A 219 0.63 -5.19 10.35
CA GLU A 219 -0.49 -5.90 10.97
C GLU A 219 -1.13 -6.88 9.98
N SER A 220 -1.92 -7.83 10.47
CA SER A 220 -2.74 -8.68 9.64
C SER A 220 -3.75 -7.86 8.81
N ILE A 221 -4.00 -8.31 7.58
CA ILE A 221 -4.97 -7.65 6.69
C ILE A 221 -6.39 -7.77 7.25
N GLN A 222 -7.14 -6.66 7.25
CA GLN A 222 -8.49 -6.58 7.78
C GLN A 222 -9.51 -6.23 6.69
N GLY A 223 -10.60 -6.97 6.62
CA GLY A 223 -11.76 -6.65 5.80
C GLY A 223 -12.78 -5.80 6.56
N GLN A 224 -13.42 -4.84 5.89
CA GLN A 224 -14.46 -4.01 6.46
C GLN A 224 -15.65 -3.94 5.49
N TYR A 225 -16.85 -3.98 6.06
CA TYR A 225 -18.09 -3.97 5.31
C TYR A 225 -19.06 -2.94 5.88
N TYR A 226 -19.60 -2.08 5.02
CA TYR A 226 -20.52 -1.00 5.36
C TYR A 226 -21.83 -1.20 4.62
N GLU A 227 -22.92 -1.30 5.36
CA GLU A 227 -24.29 -1.29 4.85
C GLU A 227 -24.79 0.17 4.70
N VAL A 228 -25.95 0.34 4.08
CA VAL A 228 -26.57 1.67 3.95
C VAL A 228 -26.73 2.33 5.33
N GLY A 229 -26.32 3.59 5.43
CA GLY A 229 -26.30 4.41 6.64
C GLY A 229 -25.10 4.18 7.55
N GLN A 230 -24.23 3.20 7.26
CA GLN A 230 -23.04 2.94 8.05
C GLN A 230 -21.87 3.81 7.59
N GLU A 231 -21.06 4.22 8.57
CA GLU A 231 -19.92 5.12 8.42
C GLU A 231 -18.80 4.78 9.41
N PHE A 232 -17.66 5.40 9.22
CA PHE A 232 -16.62 5.53 10.24
C PHE A 232 -16.24 7.01 10.32
N LYS A 233 -16.62 7.65 11.44
CA LYS A 233 -16.44 9.08 11.67
C LYS A 233 -14.98 9.52 11.53
N PRO A 234 -14.69 10.83 11.43
CA PRO A 234 -13.32 11.32 11.28
C PRO A 234 -12.38 10.78 12.34
N HIS A 235 -11.30 10.11 11.91
CA HIS A 235 -10.29 9.48 12.76
C HIS A 235 -8.93 9.47 12.07
N THR A 236 -7.90 9.17 12.84
CA THR A 236 -6.55 8.88 12.37
C THR A 236 -6.22 7.42 12.64
N ASP A 237 -5.29 6.86 11.88
CA ASP A 237 -4.86 5.47 12.08
C ASP A 237 -3.69 5.34 13.05
N TYR A 238 -2.92 6.42 13.28
CA TYR A 238 -1.88 6.39 14.30
C TYR A 238 -2.51 6.33 15.70
N PHE A 239 -1.82 5.69 16.61
CA PHE A 239 -2.23 5.63 18.02
C PHE A 239 -1.87 6.93 18.71
N GLU A 240 -2.80 7.47 19.48
CA GLU A 240 -2.51 8.53 20.42
C GLU A 240 -1.54 8.03 21.50
N GLU A 241 -0.81 8.94 22.14
CA GLU A 241 0.24 8.57 23.09
C GLU A 241 -0.25 7.62 24.20
N HIS A 242 -1.48 7.82 24.66
CA HIS A 242 -2.11 6.99 25.69
C HIS A 242 -2.61 5.62 25.16
N GLU A 243 -2.78 5.46 23.86
CA GLU A 243 -3.21 4.22 23.23
C GLU A 243 -2.02 3.30 22.90
N ILE A 244 -0.84 3.90 22.68
CA ILE A 244 0.36 3.14 22.29
C ILE A 244 0.64 1.98 23.26
N GLU A 245 0.60 2.22 24.58
CA GLU A 245 0.88 1.19 25.59
C GLU A 245 -0.06 -0.03 25.48
N ASN A 246 -1.30 0.18 25.03
CA ASN A 246 -2.30 -0.88 24.90
C ASN A 246 -2.25 -1.60 23.55
N HIS A 247 -1.78 -0.92 22.49
CA HIS A 247 -1.82 -1.42 21.11
C HIS A 247 -0.45 -1.63 20.47
N ASP A 248 0.63 -1.26 21.17
CA ASP A 248 1.98 -1.41 20.66
C ASP A 248 2.35 -2.88 20.44
N HIS A 249 2.13 -3.75 21.41
CA HIS A 249 2.57 -5.15 21.40
C HIS A 249 4.03 -5.32 20.91
N GLY A 250 4.88 -4.30 21.13
CA GLY A 250 6.26 -4.25 20.67
C GLY A 250 6.46 -3.78 19.23
N MET A 251 5.37 -3.56 18.48
CA MET A 251 5.43 -3.16 17.07
C MET A 251 5.49 -1.64 16.85
N GLY A 252 5.37 -0.83 17.90
CA GLY A 252 5.43 0.63 17.83
C GLY A 252 4.23 1.27 17.13
N GLN A 253 4.43 2.43 16.51
CA GLN A 253 3.39 3.26 15.91
C GLN A 253 2.99 2.77 14.51
N ARG A 254 1.75 3.05 14.06
CA ARG A 254 1.30 2.87 12.68
C ARG A 254 1.92 3.94 11.79
N THR A 255 2.63 3.51 10.75
CA THR A 255 3.39 4.38 9.84
C THR A 255 2.67 4.64 8.53
N PHE A 256 2.18 3.59 7.89
CA PHE A 256 1.45 3.66 6.62
C PHE A 256 0.15 2.87 6.70
N THR A 257 -0.85 3.38 6.00
CA THR A 257 -2.11 2.66 5.75
C THR A 257 -2.27 2.41 4.26
N VAL A 258 -2.62 1.18 3.91
CA VAL A 258 -3.08 0.80 2.57
C VAL A 258 -4.53 0.37 2.68
N MET A 259 -5.41 1.11 2.03
CA MET A 259 -6.83 0.81 1.93
C MET A 259 -7.18 0.49 0.48
N ILE A 260 -7.91 -0.61 0.24
CA ILE A 260 -8.30 -1.03 -1.11
C ILE A 260 -9.82 -1.19 -1.16
N TYR A 261 -10.45 -0.54 -2.12
CA TYR A 261 -11.88 -0.70 -2.38
C TYR A 261 -12.14 -2.01 -3.13
N LEU A 262 -13.05 -2.83 -2.62
CA LEU A 262 -13.45 -4.11 -3.21
C LEU A 262 -14.68 -4.01 -4.10
N ASN A 263 -15.33 -2.86 -4.10
CA ASN A 263 -16.45 -2.56 -4.99
C ASN A 263 -16.57 -1.05 -5.20
N SER A 264 -17.24 -0.68 -6.28
CA SER A 264 -17.77 0.67 -6.45
C SER A 264 -19.12 0.76 -5.75
N THR A 265 -19.36 1.83 -4.97
CA THR A 265 -20.67 2.06 -4.34
C THR A 265 -21.64 2.67 -5.34
N ASP A 266 -22.93 2.39 -5.21
CA ASP A 266 -23.96 3.04 -6.04
C ASP A 266 -24.08 4.53 -5.70
N GLU A 267 -24.02 4.88 -4.39
CA GLU A 267 -24.09 6.25 -3.89
C GLU A 267 -23.50 6.35 -2.47
N GLY A 268 -22.73 7.40 -2.20
CA GLY A 268 -22.08 7.62 -0.90
C GLY A 268 -20.86 6.73 -0.66
N GLY A 269 -20.49 6.54 0.61
CA GLY A 269 -19.34 5.73 1.01
C GLY A 269 -17.97 6.35 0.69
N ILE A 270 -17.92 7.64 0.40
CA ILE A 270 -16.70 8.40 0.08
C ILE A 270 -15.70 8.30 1.24
N THR A 271 -14.42 8.20 0.95
CA THR A 271 -13.35 8.41 1.93
C THR A 271 -12.80 9.82 1.76
N GLN A 272 -13.06 10.67 2.72
CA GLN A 272 -12.66 12.07 2.72
C GLN A 272 -11.48 12.32 3.64
N PHE A 273 -10.55 13.18 3.21
CA PHE A 273 -9.45 13.73 4.01
C PHE A 273 -9.69 15.23 4.21
N PRO A 274 -10.43 15.63 5.24
CA PRO A 274 -10.97 16.99 5.35
C PRO A 274 -9.87 18.06 5.54
N ARG A 275 -8.71 17.70 6.11
CA ARG A 275 -7.62 18.65 6.33
C ARG A 275 -6.83 19.04 5.09
N ILE A 276 -6.97 18.26 4.02
CA ILE A 276 -6.27 18.49 2.74
C ILE A 276 -7.23 18.64 1.56
N ASP A 277 -8.54 18.74 1.82
CA ASP A 277 -9.60 18.89 0.82
C ASP A 277 -9.52 17.84 -0.31
N THR A 278 -9.31 16.59 0.08
CA THR A 278 -9.19 15.48 -0.86
C THR A 278 -10.16 14.38 -0.51
N GLU A 279 -10.79 13.79 -1.53
CA GLU A 279 -11.75 12.70 -1.37
C GLU A 279 -11.59 11.61 -2.43
N PHE A 280 -12.01 10.41 -2.07
CA PHE A 280 -11.98 9.25 -2.96
C PHE A 280 -13.36 8.59 -3.00
N ASN A 281 -13.95 8.57 -4.17
CA ASN A 281 -15.13 7.75 -4.43
C ASN A 281 -14.70 6.28 -4.50
N PRO A 282 -15.44 5.36 -3.87
CA PRO A 282 -15.16 3.94 -3.98
C PRO A 282 -15.13 3.48 -5.44
N GLN A 283 -14.01 2.93 -5.84
CA GLN A 283 -13.79 2.35 -7.16
C GLN A 283 -13.20 0.95 -6.99
N GLU A 284 -13.87 -0.06 -7.55
CA GLU A 284 -13.42 -1.46 -7.45
C GLU A 284 -11.95 -1.63 -7.84
N GLY A 285 -11.19 -2.31 -6.99
CA GLY A 285 -9.77 -2.59 -7.20
C GLY A 285 -8.81 -1.44 -6.92
N MET A 286 -9.30 -0.24 -6.60
CA MET A 286 -8.45 0.93 -6.34
C MET A 286 -7.84 0.89 -4.93
N ALA A 287 -6.52 1.05 -4.85
CA ALA A 287 -5.80 1.25 -3.60
C ALA A 287 -5.54 2.74 -3.33
N VAL A 288 -5.69 3.15 -2.07
CA VAL A 288 -5.32 4.46 -1.53
C VAL A 288 -4.34 4.24 -0.40
N ILE A 289 -3.20 4.93 -0.44
CA ILE A 289 -2.08 4.74 0.48
C ILE A 289 -1.69 6.09 1.07
N TRP A 290 -1.48 6.15 2.38
CA TRP A 290 -1.04 7.37 3.04
C TRP A 290 -0.12 7.09 4.22
N SER A 291 0.71 8.10 4.57
CA SER A 291 1.54 8.08 5.77
C SER A 291 0.74 8.61 6.98
N SER A 292 0.80 7.91 8.09
CA SER A 292 0.23 8.34 9.36
C SER A 292 1.19 9.22 10.18
N LEU A 293 2.48 9.27 9.79
CA LEU A 293 3.54 10.01 10.48
C LEU A 293 4.26 10.99 9.56
N HIS A 294 4.85 12.02 10.13
CA HIS A 294 5.86 12.85 9.48
C HIS A 294 7.20 12.12 9.37
N ASN A 295 8.14 12.67 8.57
CA ASN A 295 9.48 12.10 8.39
C ASN A 295 10.31 12.02 9.68
N ASP A 296 9.98 12.82 10.69
CA ASP A 296 10.59 12.79 12.02
C ASP A 296 9.95 11.78 12.99
N GLY A 297 8.96 11.03 12.52
CA GLY A 297 8.21 10.04 13.29
C GLY A 297 7.08 10.61 14.16
N SER A 298 6.84 11.91 14.13
CA SER A 298 5.70 12.52 14.82
C SER A 298 4.38 12.26 14.09
N PRO A 299 3.24 12.18 14.81
CA PRO A 299 1.92 12.00 14.20
C PRO A 299 1.58 13.06 13.17
N ASN A 300 1.13 12.64 11.98
CA ASN A 300 0.70 13.56 10.93
C ASN A 300 -0.82 13.75 10.97
N THR A 301 -1.24 14.85 11.56
CA THR A 301 -2.67 15.15 11.72
C THR A 301 -3.41 15.36 10.39
N ASN A 302 -2.71 15.58 9.26
CA ASN A 302 -3.31 15.65 7.93
C ASN A 302 -3.83 14.29 7.45
N SER A 303 -3.45 13.19 8.14
CA SER A 303 -3.98 11.85 7.88
C SER A 303 -5.41 11.63 8.41
N LEU A 304 -6.01 12.63 9.09
CA LEU A 304 -7.41 12.58 9.50
C LEU A 304 -8.30 12.27 8.30
N HIS A 305 -9.09 11.21 8.40
CA HIS A 305 -9.98 10.78 7.33
C HIS A 305 -11.33 10.30 7.84
N HIS A 306 -12.34 10.33 6.97
CA HIS A 306 -13.73 10.00 7.25
C HIS A 306 -14.24 9.04 6.18
N ALA A 307 -14.71 7.87 6.58
CA ALA A 307 -15.50 7.01 5.71
C ALA A 307 -16.97 7.44 5.82
N GLN A 308 -17.40 8.29 4.89
CA GLN A 308 -18.76 8.85 4.86
C GLN A 308 -19.84 7.77 4.71
N PRO A 309 -21.08 8.04 5.14
CA PRO A 309 -22.16 7.08 5.06
C PRO A 309 -22.39 6.53 3.65
N VAL A 310 -22.64 5.23 3.57
CA VAL A 310 -23.15 4.59 2.35
C VAL A 310 -24.62 4.99 2.18
N LEU A 311 -24.96 5.60 1.06
CA LEU A 311 -26.32 6.05 0.79
C LEU A 311 -27.12 5.02 0.01
N LYS A 312 -26.44 4.23 -0.86
CA LYS A 312 -27.04 3.16 -1.64
C LYS A 312 -26.04 2.04 -1.93
N GLY A 313 -26.50 0.80 -1.89
CA GLY A 313 -25.68 -0.38 -2.09
C GLY A 313 -24.90 -0.78 -0.84
N TYR A 314 -23.62 -1.05 -0.97
CA TYR A 314 -22.71 -1.36 0.12
C TYR A 314 -21.29 -0.89 -0.24
N LYS A 315 -20.44 -0.73 0.78
CA LYS A 315 -19.00 -0.50 0.61
C LYS A 315 -18.24 -1.63 1.30
N ALA A 316 -17.34 -2.25 0.57
CA ALA A 316 -16.40 -3.22 1.13
C ALA A 316 -14.97 -2.76 0.84
N ILE A 317 -14.10 -2.85 1.84
CA ILE A 317 -12.68 -2.50 1.73
C ILE A 317 -11.83 -3.53 2.47
N ILE A 318 -10.56 -3.58 2.10
CA ILE A 318 -9.51 -4.15 2.94
C ILE A 318 -8.57 -3.03 3.39
N THR A 319 -8.02 -3.21 4.58
CA THR A 319 -7.04 -2.28 5.17
C THR A 319 -5.86 -3.07 5.71
N LYS A 320 -4.65 -2.57 5.44
CA LYS A 320 -3.41 -3.07 6.02
C LYS A 320 -2.62 -1.90 6.60
N TRP A 321 -2.21 -2.06 7.86
CA TRP A 321 -1.38 -1.08 8.56
C TRP A 321 0.04 -1.56 8.67
N PHE A 322 0.98 -0.66 8.44
CA PHE A 322 2.41 -0.89 8.68
C PHE A 322 2.84 -0.23 9.98
N ARG A 323 3.82 -0.84 10.64
CA ARG A 323 4.28 -0.48 11.97
C ARG A 323 5.72 0.01 11.94
N SER A 324 6.11 0.81 12.93
CA SER A 324 7.48 1.31 13.06
C SER A 324 8.50 0.24 13.48
N ASN A 325 8.03 -0.83 14.12
CA ASN A 325 8.87 -1.94 14.58
C ASN A 325 8.38 -3.26 13.98
N SER A 326 9.31 -4.21 13.85
CA SER A 326 9.01 -5.58 13.45
C SER A 326 8.54 -6.42 14.64
N TYR A 327 7.70 -7.43 14.38
CA TYR A 327 7.36 -8.44 15.38
C TYR A 327 8.44 -9.51 15.55
N LEU A 328 9.53 -9.47 14.77
CA LEU A 328 10.63 -10.44 14.86
C LEU A 328 11.72 -9.95 15.82
N ASP A 329 12.32 -10.86 16.59
CA ASP A 329 13.43 -10.56 17.51
C ASP A 329 14.68 -10.06 16.78
N ASN A 330 14.93 -10.56 15.57
CA ASN A 330 16.04 -10.17 14.70
C ASN A 330 15.47 -9.73 13.34
N PRO A 331 14.94 -8.50 13.25
CA PRO A 331 14.23 -8.06 12.07
C PRO A 331 15.18 -7.83 10.88
N PRO A 332 14.73 -8.17 9.67
CA PRO A 332 15.37 -7.67 8.46
C PRO A 332 15.21 -6.14 8.37
N PRO A 333 15.95 -5.48 7.45
CA PRO A 333 15.68 -4.09 7.15
C PRO A 333 14.19 -3.86 6.79
N MET A 334 13.61 -2.76 7.26
CA MET A 334 12.21 -2.42 6.97
C MET A 334 11.98 -2.34 5.46
N LEU A 335 12.82 -1.60 4.74
CA LEU A 335 12.84 -1.57 3.27
C LEU A 335 13.68 -2.73 2.73
N PHE A 336 13.07 -3.54 1.87
CA PHE A 336 13.75 -4.67 1.23
C PHE A 336 13.90 -4.51 -0.29
N ARG A 337 13.75 -3.30 -0.82
CA ARG A 337 13.84 -3.01 -2.26
C ARG A 337 15.23 -3.24 -2.82
N GLN A 338 15.25 -3.80 -4.01
CA GLN A 338 16.43 -3.93 -4.85
C GLN A 338 16.47 -2.78 -5.89
N PRO A 339 17.60 -2.51 -6.55
CA PRO A 339 17.69 -1.48 -7.59
C PRO A 339 16.61 -1.59 -8.68
N ASN A 340 16.26 -2.82 -9.06
CA ASN A 340 15.22 -3.14 -10.03
C ASN A 340 13.81 -2.67 -9.60
N ASP A 341 13.53 -2.63 -8.32
CA ASP A 341 12.22 -2.23 -7.80
C ASP A 341 11.95 -0.73 -7.94
N TYR A 342 13.00 0.07 -8.22
CA TYR A 342 12.88 1.50 -8.49
C TYR A 342 12.73 1.84 -9.98
N ILE A 343 12.70 0.84 -10.87
CA ILE A 343 12.43 1.05 -12.28
C ILE A 343 10.97 1.46 -12.46
N PRO A 344 10.67 2.59 -13.14
CA PRO A 344 9.30 2.97 -13.44
C PRO A 344 8.61 1.91 -14.29
N ASN A 345 7.30 1.79 -14.15
CA ASN A 345 6.50 1.05 -15.11
C ASN A 345 6.26 1.91 -16.35
N TYR A 346 6.32 1.30 -17.53
CA TYR A 346 6.14 1.97 -18.82
C TYR A 346 4.78 1.65 -19.43
N THR A 347 4.19 0.52 -19.05
CA THR A 347 2.87 0.10 -19.50
C THR A 347 1.98 -0.23 -18.29
N LYS A 348 0.69 -0.32 -18.50
CA LYS A 348 -0.25 -0.65 -17.41
C LYS A 348 0.00 -2.05 -16.84
N ARG A 349 0.19 -3.05 -17.72
CA ARG A 349 0.34 -4.46 -17.31
C ARG A 349 1.78 -4.90 -17.11
N GLY A 350 2.71 -4.32 -17.87
CA GLY A 350 4.12 -4.68 -17.85
C GLY A 350 4.54 -5.71 -18.89
N PHE A 351 3.64 -6.42 -19.52
CA PHE A 351 3.91 -7.35 -20.63
C PHE A 351 2.73 -7.50 -21.59
N ASP A 352 3.03 -7.90 -22.82
CA ASP A 352 2.03 -8.24 -23.82
C ASP A 352 2.58 -9.25 -24.83
N LYS A 353 1.68 -10.04 -25.43
CA LYS A 353 2.00 -11.06 -26.42
C LYS A 353 1.63 -10.59 -27.82
N ALA A 354 2.53 -10.76 -28.76
CA ALA A 354 2.36 -10.38 -30.15
C ALA A 354 2.83 -11.47 -31.12
N LYS A 355 2.75 -11.18 -32.40
CA LYS A 355 3.31 -12.00 -33.47
C LYS A 355 4.36 -11.20 -34.24
N LEU A 356 5.46 -11.84 -34.56
CA LEU A 356 6.45 -11.27 -35.45
C LEU A 356 5.97 -11.22 -36.91
N PRO A 357 6.50 -10.26 -37.69
CA PRO A 357 6.35 -10.32 -39.16
C PRO A 357 6.81 -11.65 -39.73
N GLN A 358 5.98 -12.27 -40.56
CA GLN A 358 6.24 -13.64 -41.06
C GLN A 358 7.57 -13.76 -41.83
N ALA A 359 8.00 -12.70 -42.51
CA ALA A 359 9.28 -12.67 -43.21
C ALA A 359 10.47 -12.85 -42.23
N LEU A 360 10.45 -12.15 -41.10
CA LEU A 360 11.46 -12.23 -40.05
C LEU A 360 11.44 -13.61 -39.38
N VAL A 361 10.24 -14.13 -39.06
CA VAL A 361 10.08 -15.52 -38.54
C VAL A 361 10.75 -16.55 -39.45
N THR A 362 10.41 -16.52 -40.75
CA THR A 362 10.94 -17.44 -41.71
C THR A 362 12.48 -17.37 -41.80
N LYS A 363 13.03 -16.15 -41.75
CA LYS A 363 14.48 -15.91 -41.80
C LYS A 363 15.19 -16.50 -40.57
N ILE A 364 14.65 -16.19 -39.37
CA ILE A 364 15.19 -16.70 -38.09
C ILE A 364 15.13 -18.24 -38.06
N GLN A 365 14.01 -18.83 -38.40
CA GLN A 365 13.84 -20.30 -38.40
C GLN A 365 14.75 -20.99 -39.41
N SER A 366 14.90 -20.40 -40.61
CA SER A 366 15.83 -20.94 -41.63
C SER A 366 17.28 -20.84 -41.17
N PHE A 367 17.64 -19.73 -40.52
CA PHE A 367 18.98 -19.57 -39.94
C PHE A 367 19.22 -20.61 -38.83
N TYR A 368 18.29 -20.82 -37.93
CA TYR A 368 18.38 -21.81 -36.86
C TYR A 368 18.57 -23.21 -37.40
N ALA A 369 17.70 -23.63 -38.31
CA ALA A 369 17.77 -24.96 -38.93
C ALA A 369 19.11 -25.24 -39.66
N THR A 370 19.69 -24.21 -40.29
CA THR A 370 20.96 -24.35 -41.03
C THR A 370 22.18 -24.41 -40.11
N ASN A 371 22.08 -23.85 -38.90
CA ASN A 371 23.20 -23.71 -37.96
C ASN A 371 23.10 -24.62 -36.72
N LEU A 372 22.22 -25.61 -36.71
CA LEU A 372 22.08 -26.56 -35.60
C LEU A 372 23.37 -27.29 -35.22
N GLU A 373 24.21 -27.61 -36.19
CA GLU A 373 25.51 -28.29 -35.96
C GLU A 373 26.56 -27.34 -35.31
N SER A 374 26.33 -26.04 -35.32
CA SER A 374 27.22 -25.03 -34.72
C SER A 374 26.88 -24.66 -33.27
N GLN A 375 25.99 -25.40 -32.64
CA GLN A 375 25.62 -25.21 -31.26
C GLN A 375 26.83 -25.34 -30.33
N THR A 376 26.92 -24.39 -29.39
CA THR A 376 27.95 -24.37 -28.35
C THR A 376 27.33 -24.50 -26.98
N THR A 377 28.10 -25.00 -26.04
CA THR A 377 27.77 -24.99 -24.64
C THR A 377 27.61 -23.55 -24.15
N GLU A 378 26.56 -23.26 -23.44
CA GLU A 378 26.34 -21.96 -22.85
C GLU A 378 26.72 -21.98 -21.36
N ASP A 379 27.59 -21.05 -20.96
CA ASP A 379 27.89 -20.78 -19.57
C ASP A 379 27.08 -19.52 -19.14
N VAL A 380 26.01 -19.74 -18.34
CA VAL A 380 25.14 -18.66 -17.86
C VAL A 380 25.55 -18.32 -16.44
N PRO A 381 26.16 -17.14 -16.19
CA PRO A 381 26.55 -16.74 -14.85
C PRO A 381 25.35 -16.66 -13.90
N GLY A 382 25.53 -17.07 -12.63
CA GLY A 382 24.54 -16.90 -11.56
C GLY A 382 23.55 -18.03 -11.36
N ASP A 383 23.78 -19.20 -11.97
CA ASP A 383 22.94 -20.41 -11.81
C ASP A 383 21.44 -20.17 -12.07
N PHE A 384 21.09 -19.25 -12.98
CA PHE A 384 19.70 -18.98 -13.35
C PHE A 384 19.10 -20.13 -14.16
N ILE A 385 19.91 -20.87 -14.93
CA ILE A 385 19.48 -22.03 -15.69
C ILE A 385 20.10 -23.28 -15.06
N VAL A 386 19.26 -24.18 -14.58
CA VAL A 386 19.69 -25.43 -13.95
C VAL A 386 19.00 -26.62 -14.60
N ASN A 387 19.53 -27.82 -14.39
CA ASN A 387 18.85 -29.05 -14.77
C ASN A 387 18.25 -29.72 -13.53
N SER A 388 16.96 -30.06 -13.57
CA SER A 388 16.19 -30.57 -12.44
C SER A 388 16.58 -31.95 -11.96
N ASP A 389 17.13 -32.80 -12.85
CA ASP A 389 17.34 -34.23 -12.60
C ASP A 389 18.78 -34.59 -12.26
N ASN A 390 19.66 -33.61 -12.06
CA ASN A 390 21.09 -33.83 -11.75
C ASN A 390 21.79 -34.80 -12.69
N SER A 391 21.26 -34.98 -13.92
CA SER A 391 21.74 -35.97 -14.89
C SER A 391 23.12 -35.64 -15.48
N GLY A 392 23.67 -34.45 -15.12
CA GLY A 392 24.88 -33.92 -15.77
C GLY A 392 24.65 -33.48 -17.21
N MET A 393 23.41 -33.54 -17.69
CA MET A 393 23.03 -33.03 -18.99
C MET A 393 23.06 -31.50 -18.98
N GLN A 394 23.44 -30.93 -20.10
CA GLN A 394 23.48 -29.50 -20.31
C GLN A 394 22.07 -28.94 -20.33
N SER A 395 21.84 -27.88 -19.55
CA SER A 395 20.52 -27.25 -19.45
C SER A 395 20.17 -26.41 -20.68
N SER A 396 21.17 -25.83 -21.36
CA SER A 396 20.97 -25.06 -22.59
C SER A 396 22.19 -25.11 -23.52
N VAL A 397 21.93 -24.88 -24.80
CA VAL A 397 22.95 -24.69 -25.84
C VAL A 397 22.62 -23.45 -26.66
N LEU A 398 23.62 -22.84 -27.29
CA LEU A 398 23.51 -21.58 -27.99
C LEU A 398 23.92 -21.72 -29.45
N VAL A 399 23.10 -21.22 -30.37
CA VAL A 399 23.47 -20.92 -31.76
C VAL A 399 23.71 -19.41 -31.86
N ASP A 400 24.94 -19.01 -32.18
CA ASP A 400 25.27 -17.59 -32.29
C ASP A 400 24.65 -16.98 -33.56
N LEU A 401 24.14 -15.75 -33.48
CA LEU A 401 23.54 -15.04 -34.60
C LEU A 401 24.60 -14.28 -35.40
N SER A 402 24.41 -14.14 -36.72
CA SER A 402 25.21 -13.23 -37.52
C SER A 402 24.94 -11.78 -37.12
N SER A 403 25.92 -10.89 -37.35
CA SER A 403 25.76 -9.45 -37.04
C SER A 403 24.57 -8.85 -37.79
N GLU A 404 24.41 -9.21 -39.04
CA GLU A 404 23.32 -8.70 -39.89
C GLU A 404 21.95 -9.14 -39.37
N LEU A 405 21.81 -10.37 -38.90
CA LEU A 405 20.53 -10.85 -38.37
C LEU A 405 20.22 -10.22 -36.99
N ARG A 406 21.25 -9.96 -36.17
CA ARG A 406 21.08 -9.20 -34.92
C ARG A 406 20.60 -7.76 -35.16
N GLU A 407 21.20 -7.05 -36.11
CA GLU A 407 20.81 -5.69 -36.47
C GLU A 407 19.36 -5.67 -36.98
N GLU A 408 19.00 -6.57 -37.88
CA GLU A 408 17.64 -6.67 -38.40
C GLU A 408 16.61 -6.97 -37.32
N ILE A 409 16.88 -7.86 -36.36
CA ILE A 409 16.02 -8.14 -35.22
C ILE A 409 15.85 -6.88 -34.35
N HIS A 410 16.95 -6.16 -34.06
CA HIS A 410 16.86 -4.92 -33.30
C HIS A 410 16.01 -3.84 -33.98
N GLU A 411 16.21 -3.64 -35.30
CA GLU A 411 15.50 -2.60 -36.06
C GLU A 411 13.99 -2.91 -36.12
N GLU A 412 13.62 -4.15 -36.45
CA GLU A 412 12.20 -4.54 -36.50
C GLU A 412 11.53 -4.48 -35.13
N LEU A 413 12.17 -4.99 -34.10
CA LEU A 413 11.58 -5.00 -32.76
C LEU A 413 11.52 -3.61 -32.14
N LYS A 414 12.50 -2.74 -32.42
CA LYS A 414 12.53 -1.39 -31.86
C LYS A 414 11.22 -0.66 -32.12
N SER A 415 10.76 -0.66 -33.38
CA SER A 415 9.53 0.03 -33.77
C SER A 415 8.30 -0.54 -33.05
N MET A 416 8.20 -1.87 -32.95
CA MET A 416 7.07 -2.53 -32.28
C MET A 416 7.05 -2.26 -30.78
N MET A 417 8.22 -2.24 -30.15
CA MET A 417 8.35 -2.06 -28.72
C MET A 417 8.22 -0.59 -28.29
N GLU A 418 8.66 0.36 -29.13
CA GLU A 418 8.40 1.81 -28.92
C GLU A 418 6.91 2.12 -29.00
N GLU A 419 6.17 1.52 -29.95
CA GLU A 419 4.72 1.64 -30.02
C GLU A 419 4.04 1.05 -28.78
N TRP A 420 4.52 -0.10 -28.29
CA TRP A 420 3.96 -0.77 -27.12
C TRP A 420 4.20 -0.02 -25.81
N CYS A 421 5.42 0.47 -25.57
CA CYS A 421 5.77 1.12 -24.28
C CYS A 421 5.65 2.65 -24.29
N GLY A 422 5.50 3.26 -25.47
CA GLY A 422 5.39 4.73 -25.61
C GLY A 422 6.69 5.50 -25.39
N GLU A 423 7.86 4.83 -25.35
CA GLU A 423 9.17 5.40 -25.07
C GLU A 423 10.10 5.26 -26.27
N GLU A 424 11.00 6.23 -26.48
CA GLU A 424 12.12 6.09 -27.40
C GLU A 424 13.15 5.11 -26.82
N LEU A 425 13.46 4.04 -27.57
CA LEU A 425 14.30 2.96 -27.11
C LEU A 425 15.72 3.01 -27.69
N ILE A 426 16.70 2.71 -26.85
CA ILE A 426 18.10 2.50 -27.22
C ILE A 426 18.33 0.98 -27.26
N PRO A 427 18.70 0.40 -28.42
CA PRO A 427 19.10 -1.00 -28.49
C PRO A 427 20.29 -1.30 -27.58
N THR A 428 20.25 -2.39 -26.84
CA THR A 428 21.34 -2.75 -25.92
C THR A 428 21.94 -4.10 -26.26
N PHE A 429 21.13 -5.16 -26.39
CA PHE A 429 21.65 -6.51 -26.64
C PHE A 429 20.65 -7.42 -27.33
N VAL A 430 21.13 -8.25 -28.26
CA VAL A 430 20.43 -9.42 -28.81
C VAL A 430 21.28 -10.63 -28.58
N TYR A 431 20.75 -11.59 -27.81
CA TYR A 431 21.40 -12.88 -27.60
C TYR A 431 21.32 -13.76 -28.88
N GLY A 432 22.14 -14.80 -28.91
CA GLY A 432 21.97 -15.91 -29.85
C GLY A 432 20.66 -16.68 -29.60
N ILE A 433 20.43 -17.74 -30.39
CA ILE A 433 19.28 -18.62 -30.19
C ILE A 433 19.65 -19.62 -29.10
N ARG A 434 19.10 -19.40 -27.91
CA ARG A 434 19.22 -20.31 -26.77
C ARG A 434 18.22 -21.44 -26.91
N SER A 435 18.68 -22.65 -26.91
CA SER A 435 17.85 -23.86 -26.91
C SER A 435 17.95 -24.54 -25.55
N TYR A 436 16.90 -24.42 -24.75
CA TYR A 436 16.75 -25.15 -23.49
C TYR A 436 16.55 -26.64 -23.81
N GLN A 437 17.15 -27.52 -23.01
CA GLN A 437 17.10 -28.97 -23.17
C GLN A 437 16.16 -29.58 -22.14
N ARG A 438 15.75 -30.84 -22.31
CA ARG A 438 14.89 -31.57 -21.36
C ARG A 438 15.39 -31.43 -19.92
N GLY A 439 14.47 -31.17 -18.99
CA GLY A 439 14.77 -30.98 -17.60
C GLY A 439 15.28 -29.59 -17.23
N ALA A 440 15.48 -28.70 -18.21
CA ALA A 440 15.90 -27.31 -17.93
C ALA A 440 14.86 -26.56 -17.14
N VAL A 441 15.33 -25.78 -16.14
CA VAL A 441 14.56 -24.84 -15.33
C VAL A 441 15.23 -23.47 -15.44
N LEU A 442 14.46 -22.44 -15.75
CA LEU A 442 14.89 -21.05 -15.67
C LEU A 442 14.30 -20.47 -14.37
N LYS A 443 15.14 -20.23 -13.37
CA LYS A 443 14.71 -19.63 -12.12
C LYS A 443 14.11 -18.25 -12.35
N CYS A 444 13.09 -17.88 -11.59
CA CYS A 444 12.52 -16.54 -11.65
C CYS A 444 13.57 -15.50 -11.23
N HIS A 445 13.69 -14.45 -12.03
CA HIS A 445 14.66 -13.37 -11.88
C HIS A 445 14.14 -12.09 -12.52
N GLN A 446 14.81 -10.99 -12.25
CA GLN A 446 14.66 -9.72 -12.97
C GLN A 446 15.90 -9.53 -13.86
N ASP A 447 15.73 -8.92 -15.02
CA ASP A 447 16.84 -8.61 -15.91
C ASP A 447 17.75 -7.49 -15.33
N ARG A 448 18.88 -7.22 -16.00
CA ARG A 448 19.85 -6.19 -15.56
C ARG A 448 19.24 -4.79 -15.61
N HIS A 449 19.18 -4.13 -14.46
CA HIS A 449 18.55 -2.82 -14.28
C HIS A 449 19.28 -1.68 -15.03
N GLU A 450 20.49 -1.89 -15.54
CA GLU A 450 21.21 -0.86 -16.31
C GLU A 450 20.88 -0.86 -17.80
N THR A 451 20.53 -2.03 -18.33
CA THR A 451 20.50 -2.24 -19.79
C THR A 451 19.28 -3.01 -20.33
N HIS A 452 18.66 -3.84 -19.53
CA HIS A 452 17.60 -4.75 -19.95
C HIS A 452 16.25 -4.33 -19.37
N ILE A 453 15.86 -3.08 -19.62
CA ILE A 453 14.67 -2.47 -19.02
C ILE A 453 13.40 -2.94 -19.73
N ILE A 454 13.42 -2.85 -21.06
CA ILE A 454 12.37 -3.29 -21.96
C ILE A 454 12.92 -4.45 -22.78
N SER A 455 12.28 -5.59 -22.69
CA SER A 455 12.81 -6.86 -23.22
C SER A 455 11.78 -7.57 -24.10
N ALA A 456 12.27 -8.45 -24.95
CA ALA A 456 11.44 -9.33 -25.75
C ALA A 456 12.00 -10.75 -25.77
N ILE A 457 11.11 -11.74 -25.73
CA ILE A 457 11.42 -13.15 -25.96
C ILE A 457 10.70 -13.58 -27.23
N ILE A 458 11.47 -14.04 -28.24
CA ILE A 458 10.95 -14.65 -29.47
C ILE A 458 11.03 -16.16 -29.32
N ASN A 459 9.93 -16.88 -29.46
CA ASN A 459 10.01 -18.34 -29.62
C ASN A 459 10.34 -18.69 -31.08
N VAL A 460 11.48 -19.30 -31.27
CA VAL A 460 12.01 -19.66 -32.61
C VAL A 460 11.45 -21.02 -33.07
N ASP A 461 11.62 -22.04 -32.23
CA ASP A 461 11.20 -23.41 -32.48
C ASP A 461 11.08 -24.15 -31.15
N GLN A 462 10.31 -25.24 -31.13
CA GLN A 462 10.14 -26.06 -29.93
C GLN A 462 9.68 -27.48 -30.29
N LYS A 463 10.12 -28.43 -29.48
CA LYS A 463 9.61 -29.81 -29.50
C LYS A 463 9.38 -30.25 -28.06
N VAL A 464 8.17 -29.97 -27.59
CA VAL A 464 7.76 -30.17 -26.20
C VAL A 464 6.69 -31.23 -26.11
N ASP A 465 6.69 -32.01 -25.03
CA ASP A 465 5.67 -33.00 -24.70
C ASP A 465 4.46 -32.33 -24.03
N GLU A 466 4.71 -31.28 -23.22
CA GLU A 466 3.72 -30.43 -22.56
C GLU A 466 4.09 -28.96 -22.76
N ASP A 467 3.11 -28.07 -22.70
CA ASP A 467 3.37 -26.64 -22.77
C ASP A 467 4.31 -26.20 -21.64
N TRP A 468 5.32 -25.39 -21.97
CA TRP A 468 6.30 -24.86 -21.01
C TRP A 468 6.14 -23.34 -20.87
N PRO A 469 5.25 -22.89 -19.98
CA PRO A 469 4.89 -21.50 -19.86
C PRO A 469 6.03 -20.64 -19.30
N LEU A 470 6.05 -19.37 -19.69
CA LEU A 470 6.79 -18.33 -19.00
C LEU A 470 5.92 -17.85 -17.83
N SER A 471 6.40 -18.07 -16.60
CA SER A 471 5.85 -17.44 -15.40
C SER A 471 6.37 -16.01 -15.36
N ILE A 472 5.47 -15.04 -15.29
CA ILE A 472 5.82 -13.61 -15.29
C ILE A 472 4.85 -12.83 -14.40
N ASP A 473 5.39 -11.96 -13.55
CA ASP A 473 4.58 -11.03 -12.76
C ASP A 473 4.12 -9.86 -13.65
N ASP A 474 2.95 -9.30 -13.36
CA ASP A 474 2.54 -8.01 -13.92
C ASP A 474 2.98 -6.83 -13.04
N ASN A 475 2.69 -5.61 -13.47
CA ASN A 475 3.01 -4.39 -12.73
C ASN A 475 2.25 -4.25 -11.40
N TYR A 476 1.31 -5.14 -11.10
CA TYR A 476 0.57 -5.26 -9.83
C TYR A 476 1.01 -6.48 -9.01
N TYR A 477 2.13 -7.11 -9.39
CA TYR A 477 2.71 -8.31 -8.75
C TYR A 477 1.84 -9.58 -8.86
N ARG A 478 0.84 -9.61 -9.76
CA ARG A 478 0.09 -10.83 -10.08
C ARG A 478 0.91 -11.71 -10.99
N ASN A 479 1.02 -12.99 -10.66
CA ASN A 479 1.72 -13.95 -11.51
C ASN A 479 0.82 -14.44 -12.64
N HIS A 480 1.41 -14.61 -13.83
CA HIS A 480 0.76 -15.09 -15.04
C HIS A 480 1.61 -16.17 -15.72
N GLU A 481 0.95 -17.14 -16.33
CA GLU A 481 1.60 -18.13 -17.17
C GLU A 481 1.35 -17.81 -18.66
N VAL A 482 2.42 -17.54 -19.40
CA VAL A 482 2.36 -17.16 -20.82
C VAL A 482 2.95 -18.24 -21.69
N ILE A 483 2.11 -18.87 -22.52
CA ILE A 483 2.54 -19.89 -23.49
C ILE A 483 2.92 -19.18 -24.79
N LEU A 484 4.12 -19.49 -25.32
CA LEU A 484 4.60 -19.05 -26.62
C LEU A 484 4.67 -20.22 -27.58
N LYS A 485 4.31 -19.97 -28.84
CA LYS A 485 4.47 -20.90 -29.96
C LYS A 485 5.48 -20.33 -30.98
N PRO A 486 6.10 -21.16 -31.82
CA PRO A 486 7.05 -20.67 -32.81
C PRO A 486 6.52 -19.50 -33.66
N GLY A 487 7.30 -18.43 -33.73
CA GLY A 487 6.93 -17.16 -34.37
C GLY A 487 6.15 -16.19 -33.50
N GLU A 488 5.79 -16.53 -32.26
CA GLU A 488 5.22 -15.62 -31.28
C GLU A 488 6.31 -14.93 -30.45
N ILE A 489 5.98 -13.74 -29.95
CA ILE A 489 6.85 -12.91 -29.15
C ILE A 489 6.09 -12.41 -27.93
N ILE A 490 6.78 -12.25 -26.81
CA ILE A 490 6.31 -11.48 -25.65
C ILE A 490 7.21 -10.26 -25.47
N PHE A 491 6.60 -9.08 -25.33
CA PHE A 491 7.23 -7.86 -24.84
C PHE A 491 7.04 -7.77 -23.34
N TYR A 492 8.07 -7.35 -22.61
CA TYR A 492 7.96 -7.26 -21.16
C TYR A 492 8.96 -6.25 -20.58
N GLU A 493 8.60 -5.69 -19.43
CA GLU A 493 9.45 -4.78 -18.65
C GLU A 493 10.46 -5.61 -17.83
N GLY A 494 11.43 -6.23 -18.53
CA GLY A 494 12.32 -7.27 -18.01
C GLY A 494 13.16 -6.83 -16.81
N GLY A 495 13.61 -5.57 -16.80
CA GLY A 495 14.35 -5.02 -15.67
C GLY A 495 13.54 -4.96 -14.39
N ARG A 496 12.20 -4.86 -14.50
CA ARG A 496 11.30 -4.70 -13.36
C ARG A 496 10.56 -5.98 -12.97
N LEU A 497 10.05 -6.72 -13.93
CA LEU A 497 9.15 -7.85 -13.67
C LEU A 497 9.94 -9.12 -13.37
N SER A 498 9.58 -9.81 -12.29
CA SER A 498 10.05 -11.16 -12.02
C SER A 498 9.50 -12.11 -13.08
N HIS A 499 10.38 -12.86 -13.75
CA HIS A 499 9.98 -13.79 -14.78
C HIS A 499 10.93 -15.00 -14.84
N GLY A 500 10.43 -16.14 -15.32
CA GLY A 500 11.19 -17.38 -15.42
C GLY A 500 10.36 -18.55 -15.92
N ARG A 501 10.93 -19.75 -15.84
CA ARG A 501 10.25 -21.02 -16.13
C ARG A 501 10.59 -21.99 -15.01
N PRO A 502 9.90 -21.89 -13.86
CA PRO A 502 10.26 -22.61 -12.63
C PRO A 502 9.97 -24.11 -12.69
N THR A 503 9.16 -24.56 -13.66
CA THR A 503 8.90 -25.98 -13.90
C THR A 503 9.91 -26.55 -14.88
N PRO A 504 10.36 -27.82 -14.73
CA PRO A 504 11.26 -28.47 -15.69
C PRO A 504 10.64 -28.55 -17.09
N LEU A 505 11.47 -28.40 -18.13
CA LEU A 505 11.06 -28.60 -19.50
C LEU A 505 10.78 -30.09 -19.77
N GLU A 506 9.53 -30.43 -20.07
CA GLU A 506 9.12 -31.73 -20.61
C GLU A 506 9.08 -31.64 -22.13
N GLY A 507 10.09 -32.20 -22.80
CA GLY A 507 10.26 -32.14 -24.26
C GLY A 507 11.71 -32.32 -24.67
N GLU A 508 11.99 -32.27 -25.97
CA GLU A 508 13.36 -32.36 -26.46
C GLU A 508 14.08 -31.03 -26.32
N PHE A 509 13.44 -29.94 -26.79
CA PHE A 509 14.02 -28.59 -26.72
C PHE A 509 12.97 -27.47 -26.79
N PHE A 510 13.39 -26.26 -26.36
CA PHE A 510 12.64 -25.01 -26.47
C PHE A 510 13.61 -23.87 -26.82
N ALA A 511 13.52 -23.32 -28.04
CA ALA A 511 14.49 -22.37 -28.58
C ALA A 511 13.95 -20.94 -28.61
N ASN A 512 14.69 -19.99 -28.00
CA ASN A 512 14.32 -18.58 -27.90
C ASN A 512 15.45 -17.64 -28.29
N ILE A 513 15.07 -16.43 -28.77
CA ILE A 513 15.95 -15.26 -28.82
C ILE A 513 15.49 -14.28 -27.78
N PHE A 514 16.45 -13.63 -27.10
CA PHE A 514 16.24 -12.55 -26.16
C PHE A 514 16.78 -11.26 -26.73
N CYS A 515 15.93 -10.21 -26.77
CA CYS A 515 16.28 -8.90 -27.28
C CYS A 515 15.98 -7.83 -26.24
N HIS A 516 16.93 -6.93 -26.00
CA HIS A 516 16.85 -5.98 -24.90
C HIS A 516 17.08 -4.55 -25.36
N PHE A 517 16.36 -3.64 -24.70
CA PHE A 517 16.40 -2.21 -24.92
C PHE A 517 16.41 -1.45 -23.59
N LYS A 518 16.80 -0.19 -23.68
CA LYS A 518 16.70 0.76 -22.58
C LYS A 518 15.94 2.01 -23.05
N PRO A 519 14.90 2.48 -22.33
CA PRO A 519 14.30 3.77 -22.62
C PRO A 519 15.32 4.89 -22.52
N ARG A 520 15.28 5.85 -23.46
CA ARG A 520 16.20 7.00 -23.47
C ARG A 520 16.02 7.86 -22.23
N SER A 521 14.83 7.93 -21.70
CA SER A 521 14.44 8.66 -20.49
C SER A 521 14.98 8.03 -19.19
N TYR A 522 15.31 6.73 -19.21
CA TYR A 522 15.68 5.98 -18.01
C TYR A 522 17.12 6.22 -17.57
N VAL A 523 17.27 6.63 -16.30
CA VAL A 523 18.55 6.76 -15.61
C VAL A 523 18.55 5.81 -14.41
N PRO A 524 19.49 4.84 -14.33
CA PRO A 524 19.59 3.97 -13.17
C PRO A 524 19.82 4.76 -11.88
N ARG A 525 19.16 4.39 -10.79
CA ARG A 525 19.55 4.89 -9.45
C ARG A 525 20.94 4.33 -9.13
N GLN A 526 21.82 5.20 -8.64
CA GLN A 526 23.16 4.84 -8.17
C GLN A 526 23.10 4.25 -6.76
#